data_57b50eeb22b66ba2afde5c5bbea27fd2
#
_entry.id   57b50eeb22b66ba2afde5c5bbea27fd2
#
_cell.length_a   1.000
_cell.length_b   1.000
_cell.length_c   1.000
_cell.angle_alpha   90.00
_cell.angle_beta   90.00
_cell.angle_gamma   90.00
#
_symmetry.space_group_name_H-M   'P 1'
#
loop_
_entity.id
_entity.type
_entity.pdbx_description
1 polymer ?
#
loop_
_entity_poly.entity_id
_entity_poly.type
_entity_poly.pdbx_seq_one_letter_code
_entity_poly.pdbx_strand_id
1 'polypeptide(L)'
;LAPGIEDNKQLREVYFEKVMTRLEMLTEQKIREAVLFHESFCLKEFVDVYNSYKGNAYGMANTLLQTAFLRPKLKSKKVKNLYFTGQLTVPGPGVPPALISGKLVADLIQKA
;
A
#
# COMPACT_ATOMS: atom_id res chain seq x y z
N LEU A 1 7.48 -7.17 -4.71
CA LEU A 1 8.23 -8.14 -5.49
C LEU A 1 9.06 -9.02 -4.57
N ALA A 2 9.29 -10.27 -4.96
CA ALA A 2 10.17 -11.16 -4.21
C ALA A 2 11.63 -10.64 -4.26
N PRO A 3 12.46 -10.99 -3.26
CA PRO A 3 13.88 -10.62 -3.26
C PRO A 3 14.57 -11.02 -4.58
N GLY A 4 15.31 -10.11 -5.18
CA GLY A 4 16.03 -10.33 -6.46
C GLY A 4 15.22 -10.09 -7.73
N ILE A 5 13.92 -9.71 -7.61
CA ILE A 5 13.11 -9.31 -8.77
C ILE A 5 13.13 -7.78 -8.88
N GLU A 6 13.64 -7.26 -9.98
CA GLU A 6 13.65 -5.84 -10.28
C GLU A 6 12.34 -5.39 -10.94
N ASP A 7 11.84 -4.23 -10.54
CA ASP A 7 10.72 -3.57 -11.20
C ASP A 7 11.19 -2.92 -12.49
N ASN A 8 11.02 -3.63 -13.59
CA ASN A 8 11.37 -3.16 -14.92
C ASN A 8 10.21 -3.32 -15.91
N LYS A 9 10.33 -2.65 -17.04
CA LYS A 9 9.29 -2.64 -18.07
C LYS A 9 8.96 -4.03 -18.59
N GLN A 10 9.97 -4.87 -18.74
CA GLN A 10 9.79 -6.23 -19.24
C GLN A 10 8.99 -7.11 -18.27
N LEU A 11 9.25 -6.99 -16.97
CA LEU A 11 8.50 -7.71 -15.94
C LEU A 11 7.01 -7.26 -15.92
N ARG A 12 6.76 -5.96 -16.06
CA ARG A 12 5.41 -5.40 -16.10
C ARG A 12 4.62 -5.93 -17.30
N GLU A 13 5.27 -6.05 -18.45
CA GLU A 13 4.66 -6.62 -19.65
C GLU A 13 4.30 -8.09 -19.46
N VAL A 14 5.20 -8.88 -18.87
CA VAL A 14 4.90 -10.29 -18.52
C VAL A 14 3.70 -10.41 -17.59
N TYR A 15 3.56 -9.52 -16.61
CA TYR A 15 2.38 -9.54 -15.73
C TYR A 15 1.12 -9.07 -16.44
N PHE A 16 1.21 -8.05 -17.29
CA PHE A 16 0.08 -7.63 -18.12
C PHE A 16 -0.45 -8.80 -18.96
N GLU A 17 0.42 -9.51 -19.66
CA GLU A 17 0.06 -10.68 -20.46
C GLU A 17 -0.61 -11.78 -19.62
N LYS A 18 -0.09 -12.06 -18.42
CA LYS A 18 -0.71 -13.02 -17.49
C LYS A 18 -2.11 -12.61 -17.05
N VAL A 19 -2.30 -11.32 -16.73
CA VAL A 19 -3.60 -10.76 -16.35
C VAL A 19 -4.58 -10.86 -17.50
N MET A 20 -4.18 -10.46 -18.71
CA MET A 20 -5.03 -10.52 -19.90
C MET A 20 -5.44 -11.96 -20.21
N THR A 21 -4.50 -12.90 -20.20
CA THR A 21 -4.80 -14.32 -20.40
C THR A 21 -5.83 -14.82 -19.37
N ARG A 22 -5.67 -14.43 -18.10
CA ARG A 22 -6.62 -14.82 -17.04
C ARG A 22 -8.00 -14.21 -17.24
N LEU A 23 -8.08 -12.94 -17.63
CA LEU A 23 -9.34 -12.26 -17.91
C LEU A 23 -10.07 -12.89 -19.11
N GLU A 24 -9.38 -13.15 -20.21
CA GLU A 24 -9.95 -13.78 -21.40
C GLU A 24 -10.47 -15.18 -21.09
N MET A 25 -9.75 -15.94 -20.26
CA MET A 25 -10.19 -17.25 -19.81
C MET A 25 -11.47 -17.18 -18.96
N LEU A 26 -11.59 -16.18 -18.06
CA LEU A 26 -12.72 -16.04 -17.15
C LEU A 26 -13.97 -15.47 -17.83
N THR A 27 -13.78 -14.60 -18.82
CA THR A 27 -14.89 -13.92 -19.52
C THR A 27 -15.28 -14.62 -20.82
N GLU A 28 -14.48 -15.56 -21.30
CA GLU A 28 -14.60 -16.20 -22.61
C GLU A 28 -14.65 -15.20 -23.78
N GLN A 29 -13.98 -14.03 -23.60
CA GLN A 29 -13.95 -12.95 -24.57
C GLN A 29 -12.52 -12.56 -24.93
N LYS A 30 -12.29 -12.12 -26.17
CA LYS A 30 -11.01 -11.60 -26.65
C LYS A 30 -10.85 -10.13 -26.22
N ILE A 31 -10.54 -9.92 -24.94
CA ILE A 31 -10.44 -8.57 -24.35
C ILE A 31 -9.17 -7.85 -24.83
N ARG A 32 -8.09 -8.58 -25.07
CA ARG A 32 -6.80 -8.05 -25.48
C ARG A 32 -6.89 -7.17 -26.73
N GLU A 33 -7.70 -7.55 -27.70
CA GLU A 33 -7.89 -6.80 -28.95
C GLU A 33 -8.60 -5.46 -28.72
N ALA A 34 -9.29 -5.29 -27.61
CA ALA A 34 -10.01 -4.06 -27.24
C ALA A 34 -9.20 -3.14 -26.32
N VAL A 35 -8.01 -3.52 -25.89
CA VAL A 35 -7.16 -2.68 -25.04
C VAL A 35 -6.54 -1.55 -25.85
N LEU A 36 -6.93 -0.31 -25.57
CA LEU A 36 -6.38 0.88 -26.22
C LEU A 36 -5.06 1.33 -25.60
N PHE A 37 -4.93 1.21 -24.28
CA PHE A 37 -3.70 1.49 -23.55
C PHE A 37 -3.72 0.75 -22.22
N HIS A 38 -2.57 0.54 -21.62
CA HIS A 38 -2.45 0.05 -20.25
C HIS A 38 -1.36 0.80 -19.50
N GLU A 39 -1.57 0.98 -18.23
CA GLU A 39 -0.59 1.51 -17.30
C GLU A 39 -0.41 0.56 -16.12
N SER A 40 0.80 0.52 -15.60
CA SER A 40 1.12 -0.26 -14.40
C SER A 40 1.73 0.64 -13.35
N PHE A 41 1.25 0.52 -12.12
CA PHE A 41 1.77 1.21 -10.95
C PHE A 41 2.45 0.18 -10.04
N CYS A 42 3.75 0.31 -9.85
CA CYS A 42 4.54 -0.69 -9.14
C CYS A 42 5.50 -0.02 -8.13
N LEU A 43 6.52 -0.71 -7.66
CA LEU A 43 7.41 -0.24 -6.61
C LEU A 43 8.05 1.12 -6.90
N LYS A 44 8.49 1.33 -8.15
CA LYS A 44 9.15 2.57 -8.55
C LYS A 44 8.22 3.77 -8.39
N GLU A 45 6.99 3.67 -8.85
CA GLU A 45 6.00 4.76 -8.72
C GLU A 45 5.64 5.02 -7.26
N PHE A 46 5.57 3.98 -6.40
CA PHE A 46 5.38 4.18 -4.96
C PHE A 46 6.53 4.96 -4.32
N VAL A 47 7.77 4.73 -4.77
CA VAL A 47 8.91 5.53 -4.31
C VAL A 47 8.85 6.95 -4.86
N ASP A 48 8.67 7.09 -6.18
CA ASP A 48 8.82 8.38 -6.87
C ASP A 48 7.66 9.35 -6.56
N VAL A 49 6.42 8.83 -6.51
CA VAL A 49 5.22 9.65 -6.31
C VAL A 49 4.90 9.88 -4.83
N TYR A 50 5.04 8.84 -4.01
CA TYR A 50 4.64 8.89 -2.59
C TYR A 50 5.81 8.91 -1.62
N ASN A 51 7.06 8.94 -2.11
CA ASN A 51 8.28 8.87 -1.29
C ASN A 51 8.22 7.67 -0.31
N SER A 52 7.66 6.56 -0.76
CA SER A 52 7.38 5.39 0.05
C SER A 52 8.64 4.57 0.27
N TYR A 53 8.95 4.27 1.52
CA TYR A 53 10.12 3.46 1.86
C TYR A 53 10.10 2.11 1.13
N LYS A 54 11.09 1.89 0.24
CA LYS A 54 11.23 0.68 -0.58
C LYS A 54 9.98 0.32 -1.42
N GLY A 55 9.20 1.31 -1.82
CA GLY A 55 7.99 1.09 -2.61
C GLY A 55 6.84 0.45 -1.84
N ASN A 56 6.80 0.62 -0.53
CA ASN A 56 5.77 0.06 0.34
C ASN A 56 4.40 0.70 0.06
N ALA A 57 3.44 -0.12 -0.36
CA ALA A 57 2.08 0.32 -0.68
C ALA A 57 1.10 0.21 0.52
N TYR A 58 1.30 -0.77 1.40
CA TYR A 58 0.31 -1.15 2.44
C TYR A 58 0.79 -0.98 3.88
N GLY A 59 1.98 -0.43 4.09
CA GLY A 59 2.53 -0.27 5.43
C GLY A 59 3.24 -1.51 5.94
N MET A 60 3.16 -1.75 7.23
CA MET A 60 3.81 -2.89 7.87
C MET A 60 3.14 -4.21 7.51
N ALA A 61 3.91 -5.29 7.45
CA ALA A 61 3.38 -6.63 7.24
C ALA A 61 2.39 -7.01 8.36
N ASN A 62 1.35 -7.77 8.00
CA ASN A 62 0.35 -8.25 8.96
C ASN A 62 0.80 -9.56 9.63
N THR A 63 2.02 -9.57 10.18
CA THR A 63 2.51 -10.65 11.02
C THR A 63 2.00 -10.47 12.45
N LEU A 64 2.04 -11.52 13.27
CA LEU A 64 1.60 -11.46 14.68
C LEU A 64 2.29 -10.34 15.47
N LEU A 65 3.58 -10.06 15.18
CA LEU A 65 4.35 -9.01 15.85
C LEU A 65 4.18 -7.60 15.27
N GLN A 66 3.47 -7.47 14.15
CA GLN A 66 3.29 -6.20 13.44
C GLN A 66 1.82 -5.84 13.22
N THR A 67 0.93 -6.46 13.98
CA THR A 67 -0.51 -6.25 13.86
C THR A 67 -1.13 -5.76 15.17
N ALA A 68 -2.35 -5.26 15.10
CA ALA A 68 -3.17 -4.79 16.21
C ALA A 68 -2.39 -3.84 17.16
N PHE A 69 -2.35 -4.15 18.45
CA PHE A 69 -1.72 -3.31 19.47
C PHE A 69 -0.18 -3.26 19.41
N LEU A 70 0.46 -4.13 18.64
CA LEU A 70 1.91 -4.12 18.41
C LEU A 70 2.35 -3.13 17.33
N ARG A 71 1.41 -2.52 16.60
CA ARG A 71 1.69 -1.44 15.66
C ARG A 71 2.22 -0.18 16.34
N PRO A 72 2.96 0.69 15.62
CA PRO A 72 3.38 1.98 16.12
C PRO A 72 2.22 2.77 16.74
N LYS A 73 2.46 3.34 17.92
CA LYS A 73 1.47 4.14 18.62
C LYS A 73 1.23 5.47 17.92
N LEU A 74 0.03 6.02 18.10
CA LEU A 74 -0.36 7.31 17.54
C LEU A 74 0.40 8.50 18.15
N LYS A 75 0.93 8.38 19.36
CA LYS A 75 1.70 9.44 20.04
C LYS A 75 3.14 8.98 20.25
N SER A 76 4.10 9.84 19.92
CA SER A 76 5.52 9.62 20.18
C SER A 76 5.79 9.55 21.69
N LYS A 77 6.62 8.58 22.10
CA LYS A 77 7.13 8.51 23.47
C LYS A 77 8.38 9.37 23.68
N LYS A 78 9.09 9.71 22.59
CA LYS A 78 10.39 10.38 22.64
C LYS A 78 10.28 11.89 22.40
N VAL A 79 9.34 12.31 21.59
CA VAL A 79 9.17 13.70 21.19
C VAL A 79 7.80 14.20 21.66
N LYS A 80 7.78 15.28 22.43
CA LYS A 80 6.54 15.92 22.85
C LYS A 80 5.80 16.49 21.64
N ASN A 81 4.48 16.43 21.68
CA ASN A 81 3.58 16.96 20.63
C ASN A 81 3.80 16.37 19.21
N LEU A 82 4.46 15.22 19.10
CA LEU A 82 4.58 14.47 17.84
C LEU A 82 3.59 13.33 17.83
N TYR A 83 2.75 13.33 16.81
CA TYR A 83 1.73 12.31 16.58
C TYR A 83 1.89 11.70 15.21
N PHE A 84 1.44 10.47 15.06
CA PHE A 84 1.50 9.69 13.82
C PHE A 84 0.11 9.22 13.42
N THR A 85 -0.20 9.27 12.13
CA THR A 85 -1.46 8.78 11.57
C THR A 85 -1.20 8.04 10.27
N GLY A 86 -2.17 7.30 9.79
CA GLY A 86 -2.11 6.59 8.53
C GLY A 86 -1.86 5.09 8.66
N GLN A 87 -1.59 4.47 7.53
CA GLN A 87 -1.55 3.00 7.40
C GLN A 87 -0.46 2.27 8.20
N LEU A 88 0.56 2.98 8.66
CA LEU A 88 1.63 2.38 9.47
C LEU A 88 1.27 2.28 10.96
N THR A 89 0.24 2.99 11.41
CA THR A 89 -0.21 3.03 12.79
C THR A 89 -1.43 2.13 13.03
N VAL A 90 -2.00 2.19 14.24
CA VAL A 90 -3.29 1.56 14.54
C VAL A 90 -4.43 2.41 13.93
N PRO A 91 -5.53 1.79 13.41
CA PRO A 91 -5.83 0.35 13.42
C PRO A 91 -5.12 -0.48 12.33
N GLY A 92 -4.53 0.13 11.29
CA GLY A 92 -3.79 -0.61 10.28
C GLY A 92 -3.90 -0.06 8.86
N PRO A 93 -3.58 -0.87 7.84
CA PRO A 93 -3.58 -0.46 6.45
C PRO A 93 -4.98 -0.37 5.85
N GLY A 94 -5.11 0.48 4.83
CA GLY A 94 -6.34 0.71 4.10
C GLY A 94 -6.93 2.10 4.33
N VAL A 95 -7.80 2.56 3.43
CA VAL A 95 -8.38 3.91 3.50
C VAL A 95 -9.22 4.10 4.76
N PRO A 96 -10.19 3.24 5.11
CA PRO A 96 -10.97 3.43 6.33
C PRO A 96 -10.12 3.42 7.60
N PRO A 97 -9.19 2.46 7.82
CA PRO A 97 -8.30 2.48 8.97
C PRO A 97 -7.41 3.74 9.04
N ALA A 98 -6.92 4.25 7.92
CA ALA A 98 -6.14 5.48 7.89
C ALA A 98 -6.96 6.70 8.35
N LEU A 99 -8.21 6.83 7.89
CA LEU A 99 -9.15 7.88 8.34
C LEU A 99 -9.46 7.76 9.84
N ILE A 100 -9.70 6.54 10.33
CA ILE A 100 -9.92 6.28 11.77
C ILE A 100 -8.70 6.70 12.58
N SER A 101 -7.47 6.41 12.12
CA SER A 101 -6.26 6.83 12.81
C SER A 101 -6.16 8.35 12.93
N GLY A 102 -6.55 9.10 11.88
CA GLY A 102 -6.62 10.55 11.89
C GLY A 102 -7.59 11.09 12.93
N LYS A 103 -8.80 10.51 13.01
CA LYS A 103 -9.78 10.87 14.05
C LYS A 103 -9.25 10.60 15.45
N LEU A 104 -8.65 9.44 15.67
CA LEU A 104 -8.07 9.09 16.99
C LEU A 104 -6.95 10.07 17.41
N VAL A 105 -6.11 10.50 16.48
CA VAL A 105 -5.08 11.52 16.74
C VAL A 105 -5.70 12.87 17.08
N ALA A 106 -6.72 13.30 16.35
CA ALA A 106 -7.44 14.53 16.66
C ALA A 106 -8.03 14.50 18.09
N ASP A 107 -8.68 13.40 18.46
CA ASP A 107 -9.24 13.19 19.80
C ASP A 107 -8.13 13.19 20.89
N LEU A 108 -6.96 12.66 20.61
CA LEU A 108 -5.81 12.68 21.53
C LEU A 108 -5.24 14.10 21.73
N ILE A 109 -5.21 14.91 20.68
CA ILE A 109 -4.72 16.30 20.75
C ILE A 109 -5.70 17.17 21.56
N GLN A 110 -7.01 16.99 21.36
CA GLN A 110 -8.03 17.74 22.09
C GLN A 110 -8.06 17.43 23.60
N LYS A 111 -7.61 16.24 23.98
CA LYS A 111 -7.56 15.79 25.39
C LYS A 111 -6.22 16.05 26.08
N ALA A 112 -5.25 16.56 25.34
CA ALA A 112 -3.88 16.78 25.85
C ALA A 112 -3.73 18.17 26.48
#